data_27939bdefea0902c082445b2b3b077d3
#
_entry.id   27939bdefea0902c082445b2b3b077d3
#
_cell.length_a   1.000
_cell.length_b   1.000
_cell.length_c   1.000
_cell.angle_alpha   90.00
_cell.angle_beta   90.00
_cell.angle_gamma   90.00
#
_symmetry.space_group_name_H-M   'P 1'
#
loop_
_entity.id
_entity.type
_entity.pdbx_description
1 polymer ?
#
loop_
_entity_poly.entity_id
_entity_poly.type
_entity_poly.pdbx_seq_one_letter_code
_entity_poly.pdbx_strand_id
1 'polypeptide(L)'
;MLTQNYLKLLSVDGVNRFCSKPYGFELLILLYDFTKNNDEYGIEETFEMIHYNKCKRPAFLSFIKDLEAEGIIFRIQSKVKKSRSLLRLNQDTIDEIDLKNSSDEL
;
A
#
# COMPACT_ATOMS: atom_id res chain seq x y z
N MET A 1 18.31 -11.14 5.79
CA MET A 1 18.49 -11.41 4.36
C MET A 1 17.25 -10.99 3.58
N LEU A 2 17.42 -10.37 2.43
CA LEU A 2 16.30 -9.87 1.64
C LEU A 2 15.27 -10.95 1.28
N THR A 3 15.74 -12.12 0.89
CA THR A 3 14.85 -13.23 0.52
C THR A 3 13.95 -13.64 1.67
N GLN A 4 14.51 -13.77 2.86
CA GLN A 4 13.73 -14.16 4.04
C GLN A 4 12.76 -13.08 4.44
N ASN A 5 13.16 -11.81 4.37
CA ASN A 5 12.28 -10.69 4.65
C ASN A 5 11.09 -10.68 3.70
N TYR A 6 11.36 -10.88 2.42
CA TYR A 6 10.31 -10.91 1.41
C TYR A 6 9.33 -12.06 1.66
N LEU A 7 9.85 -13.26 1.94
CA LEU A 7 9.00 -14.41 2.20
C LEU A 7 8.14 -14.21 3.45
N LYS A 8 8.71 -13.61 4.49
CA LYS A 8 7.94 -13.29 5.70
C LYS A 8 6.83 -12.29 5.41
N LEU A 9 7.13 -11.25 4.62
CA LEU A 9 6.12 -10.27 4.24
C LEU A 9 4.99 -10.93 3.44
N LEU A 10 5.32 -11.87 2.55
CA LEU A 10 4.30 -12.57 1.77
C LEU A 10 3.35 -13.40 2.63
N SER A 11 3.72 -13.73 3.87
CA SER A 11 2.82 -14.45 4.78
C SER A 11 1.72 -13.55 5.35
N VAL A 12 1.83 -12.24 5.17
CA VAL A 12 0.79 -11.28 5.58
C VAL A 12 -0.27 -11.21 4.49
N ASP A 13 -1.52 -11.50 4.82
CA ASP A 13 -2.61 -11.56 3.83
C ASP A 13 -2.74 -10.29 3.01
N GLY A 14 -2.64 -9.12 3.65
CA GLY A 14 -2.70 -7.85 2.95
C GLY A 14 -1.59 -7.68 1.93
N VAL A 15 -0.36 -8.08 2.29
CA VAL A 15 0.78 -8.02 1.36
C VAL A 15 0.55 -8.93 0.16
N ASN A 16 0.08 -10.14 0.41
CA ASN A 16 -0.23 -11.09 -0.67
C ASN A 16 -1.24 -10.51 -1.65
N ARG A 17 -2.25 -9.85 -1.14
CA ARG A 17 -3.28 -9.25 -1.99
C ARG A 17 -2.70 -8.22 -2.94
N PHE A 18 -1.78 -7.37 -2.45
CA PHE A 18 -1.09 -6.40 -3.31
C PHE A 18 -0.27 -7.09 -4.39
N CYS A 19 0.40 -8.17 -4.05
CA CYS A 19 1.29 -8.89 -4.97
C CYS A 19 0.54 -9.62 -6.10
N SER A 20 -0.78 -9.59 -6.10
CA SER A 20 -1.58 -10.13 -7.21
C SER A 20 -1.46 -9.30 -8.49
N LYS A 21 -0.89 -8.10 -8.42
CA LYS A 21 -0.66 -7.21 -9.57
C LYS A 21 0.83 -6.94 -9.72
N PRO A 22 1.34 -6.79 -10.96
CA PRO A 22 2.77 -6.52 -11.17
C PRO A 22 3.28 -5.27 -10.45
N TYR A 23 2.44 -4.22 -10.36
CA TYR A 23 2.79 -2.98 -9.69
C TYR A 23 2.42 -3.00 -8.20
N GLY A 24 1.85 -4.10 -7.72
CA GLY A 24 1.24 -4.13 -6.40
C GLY A 24 2.21 -3.94 -5.25
N PHE A 25 3.40 -4.54 -5.34
CA PHE A 25 4.38 -4.40 -4.27
C PHE A 25 4.90 -2.96 -4.16
N GLU A 26 5.11 -2.30 -5.29
CA GLU A 26 5.49 -0.89 -5.30
C GLU A 26 4.39 -0.03 -4.68
N LEU A 27 3.14 -0.28 -5.04
CA LEU A 27 2.00 0.41 -4.44
C LEU A 27 1.95 0.18 -2.93
N LEU A 28 2.16 -1.04 -2.48
CA LEU A 28 2.18 -1.36 -1.05
C LEU A 28 3.23 -0.53 -0.30
N ILE A 29 4.44 -0.45 -0.84
CA ILE A 29 5.52 0.31 -0.22
C ILE A 29 5.16 1.80 -0.14
N LEU A 30 4.59 2.35 -1.21
CA LEU A 30 4.13 3.74 -1.21
C LEU A 30 3.08 3.97 -0.12
N LEU A 31 2.07 3.11 -0.05
CA LEU A 31 1.00 3.27 0.93
C LEU A 31 1.49 3.05 2.36
N TYR A 32 2.44 2.14 2.56
CA TYR A 32 3.07 1.96 3.86
C TYR A 32 3.75 3.25 4.31
N ASP A 33 4.57 3.85 3.43
CA ASP A 33 5.25 5.09 3.75
C ASP A 33 4.27 6.24 3.99
N PHE A 34 3.24 6.36 3.16
CA PHE A 34 2.23 7.41 3.32
C PHE A 34 1.52 7.28 4.66
N THR A 35 1.20 6.06 5.06
CA THR A 35 0.50 5.80 6.32
C THR A 35 1.40 6.10 7.51
N LYS A 36 2.65 5.65 7.48
CA LYS A 36 3.60 5.86 8.58
C LYS A 36 3.98 7.33 8.72
N ASN A 37 4.14 8.05 7.60
CA ASN A 37 4.59 9.44 7.60
C ASN A 37 3.43 10.44 7.57
N ASN A 38 2.20 9.95 7.46
CA ASN A 38 1.01 10.79 7.32
C ASN A 38 1.12 11.75 6.14
N ASP A 39 1.58 11.23 5.00
CA ASP A 39 1.78 12.01 3.79
C ASP A 39 0.45 12.43 3.15
N GLU A 40 0.47 13.55 2.42
CA GLU A 40 -0.71 14.17 1.84
C GLU A 40 -0.82 13.96 0.33
N TYR A 41 -0.40 12.80 -0.17
CA TYR A 41 -0.51 12.47 -1.60
C TYR A 41 -1.87 11.87 -1.92
N GLY A 42 -2.51 12.40 -2.97
CA GLY A 42 -3.80 11.90 -3.43
C GLY A 42 -3.67 10.67 -4.33
N ILE A 43 -4.81 10.17 -4.81
CA ILE A 43 -4.85 8.96 -5.65
C ILE A 43 -4.09 9.16 -6.96
N GLU A 44 -4.29 10.31 -7.63
CA GLU A 44 -3.61 10.59 -8.89
C GLU A 44 -2.10 10.70 -8.71
N GLU A 45 -1.67 11.37 -7.65
CA GLU A 45 -0.26 11.49 -7.33
C GLU A 45 0.35 10.13 -7.03
N THR A 46 -0.37 9.28 -6.31
CA THR A 46 0.07 7.91 -6.02
C THR A 46 0.25 7.13 -7.32
N PHE A 47 -0.71 7.23 -8.24
CA PHE A 47 -0.61 6.57 -9.53
C PHE A 47 0.63 7.03 -10.30
N GLU A 48 0.91 8.33 -10.29
CA GLU A 48 2.06 8.90 -10.98
C GLU A 48 3.39 8.47 -10.35
N MET A 49 3.40 8.16 -9.07
CA MET A 49 4.61 7.74 -8.36
C MET A 49 5.00 6.28 -8.64
N ILE A 50 4.11 5.50 -9.23
CA ILE A 50 4.42 4.13 -9.63
C ILE A 50 5.28 4.18 -10.89
N HIS A 51 6.51 3.68 -10.82
CA HIS A 51 7.45 3.73 -11.93
C HIS A 51 7.61 2.39 -12.64
N TYR A 52 7.55 1.30 -11.90
CA TYR A 52 7.81 -0.03 -12.44
C TYR A 52 6.50 -0.75 -12.69
N ASN A 53 6.42 -1.46 -13.82
CA ASN A 53 5.23 -2.23 -14.19
C ASN A 53 3.97 -1.38 -14.18
N LYS A 54 4.07 -0.14 -14.65
CA LYS A 54 2.95 0.80 -14.60
C LYS A 54 1.79 0.30 -15.43
N CYS A 55 0.59 0.34 -14.84
CA CYS A 55 -0.64 -0.09 -15.49
C CYS A 55 -1.40 1.11 -16.04
N LYS A 56 -2.50 0.84 -16.76
CA LYS A 56 -3.41 1.89 -17.19
C LYS A 56 -4.22 2.40 -15.99
N ARG A 57 -4.57 3.68 -16.03
CA ARG A 57 -5.28 4.33 -14.93
C ARG A 57 -6.59 3.61 -14.53
N PRO A 58 -7.46 3.18 -15.48
CA PRO A 58 -8.68 2.48 -15.07
C PRO A 58 -8.41 1.19 -14.30
N ALA A 59 -7.39 0.43 -14.69
CA ALA A 59 -7.01 -0.79 -13.97
C ALA A 59 -6.53 -0.48 -12.56
N PHE A 60 -5.72 0.58 -12.41
CA PHE A 60 -5.25 1.03 -11.11
C PHE A 60 -6.43 1.42 -10.21
N LEU A 61 -7.36 2.23 -10.71
CA LEU A 61 -8.52 2.67 -9.92
C LEU A 61 -9.41 1.50 -9.52
N SER A 62 -9.56 0.52 -10.42
CA SER A 62 -10.33 -0.69 -10.11
C SER A 62 -9.69 -1.48 -8.98
N PHE A 63 -8.37 -1.64 -9.01
CA PHE A 63 -7.64 -2.33 -7.95
C PHE A 63 -7.77 -1.61 -6.61
N ILE A 64 -7.69 -0.28 -6.62
CA ILE A 64 -7.88 0.51 -5.40
C ILE A 64 -9.27 0.25 -4.80
N LYS A 65 -10.31 0.23 -5.63
CA LYS A 65 -11.67 -0.06 -5.16
C LYS A 65 -11.78 -1.46 -4.56
N ASP A 66 -11.13 -2.42 -5.18
CA ASP A 66 -11.14 -3.80 -4.67
C ASP A 66 -10.47 -3.88 -3.29
N LEU A 67 -9.33 -3.22 -3.13
CA LEU A 67 -8.62 -3.19 -1.85
C LEU A 67 -9.45 -2.50 -0.77
N GLU A 68 -10.16 -1.44 -1.12
CA GLU A 68 -11.07 -0.76 -0.19
C GLU A 68 -12.21 -1.68 0.24
N ALA A 69 -12.82 -2.36 -0.74
CA ALA A 69 -13.94 -3.27 -0.46
C ALA A 69 -13.51 -4.42 0.45
N GLU A 70 -12.25 -4.83 0.36
CA GLU A 70 -11.69 -5.90 1.19
C GLU A 70 -11.20 -5.41 2.55
N GLY A 71 -11.24 -4.10 2.79
CA GLY A 71 -10.83 -3.51 4.05
C GLY A 71 -9.32 -3.40 4.24
N ILE A 72 -8.53 -3.61 3.19
CA ILE A 72 -7.07 -3.57 3.27
C ILE A 72 -6.58 -2.12 3.27
N ILE A 73 -7.27 -1.25 2.54
CA ILE A 73 -6.98 0.18 2.53
C ILE A 73 -8.25 0.96 2.84
N PHE A 74 -8.08 2.21 3.22
CA PHE A 74 -9.21 3.11 3.44
C PHE A 74 -8.83 4.52 2.98
N ARG A 75 -9.85 5.35 2.75
CA ARG A 75 -9.65 6.74 2.35
C ARG A 75 -9.86 7.66 3.52
N ILE A 76 -9.01 8.69 3.61
CA ILE A 76 -9.24 9.80 4.53
C ILE A 76 -9.23 11.09 3.72
N GLN A 77 -9.80 12.13 4.30
CA GLN A 77 -9.82 13.45 3.66
C GLN A 77 -8.51 14.17 3.96
N SER A 78 -7.95 14.84 2.93
CA SER A 78 -6.77 15.67 3.12
C SER A 78 -7.08 16.85 4.04
N LYS A 79 -6.15 17.17 4.94
CA LYS A 79 -6.25 18.34 5.81
C LYS A 79 -5.89 19.62 5.06
N VAL A 80 -5.13 19.50 3.97
CA VAL A 80 -4.66 20.62 3.18
C VAL A 80 -5.66 20.99 2.09
N LYS A 81 -6.23 19.96 1.43
CA LYS A 81 -7.16 20.19 0.32
C LYS A 81 -8.35 19.25 0.47
N LYS A 82 -9.50 19.80 0.85
CA LYS A 82 -10.70 19.03 1.17
C LYS A 82 -11.19 18.12 0.03
N SER A 83 -10.94 18.49 -1.21
CA SER A 83 -11.35 17.67 -2.37
C SER A 83 -10.44 16.50 -2.63
N ARG A 84 -9.32 16.38 -1.91
CA ARG A 84 -8.34 15.32 -2.11
C ARG A 84 -8.58 14.17 -1.14
N SER A 85 -8.70 12.95 -1.69
CA SER A 85 -8.75 11.73 -0.88
C SER A 85 -7.37 11.12 -0.80
N LEU A 86 -6.98 10.71 0.40
CA LEU A 86 -5.68 10.09 0.67
C LEU A 86 -5.91 8.60 0.97
N LEU A 87 -4.99 7.77 0.48
CA LEU A 87 -5.06 6.32 0.72
C LEU A 87 -4.19 5.95 1.90
N ARG A 88 -4.71 5.04 2.74
CA ARG A 88 -3.99 4.54 3.92
C ARG A 88 -4.14 3.03 4.01
N LEU A 89 -3.08 2.34 4.43
CA LEU A 89 -3.19 0.93 4.80
C LEU A 89 -3.94 0.80 6.11
N ASN A 90 -4.67 -0.30 6.30
CA ASN A 90 -5.29 -0.55 7.58
C ASN A 90 -4.20 -0.83 8.63
N GLN A 91 -4.53 -0.58 9.90
CA GLN A 91 -3.54 -0.68 10.98
C GLN A 91 -3.05 -2.10 11.16
N ASP A 92 -3.93 -3.08 10.97
CA ASP A 92 -3.55 -4.49 11.11
C ASP A 92 -2.46 -4.87 10.12
N THR A 93 -2.56 -4.42 8.88
CA THR A 93 -1.53 -4.68 7.85
C THR A 93 -0.21 -4.02 8.22
N ILE A 94 -0.26 -2.77 8.68
CA ILE A 94 0.93 -2.04 9.14
C ILE A 94 1.61 -2.81 10.29
N ASP A 95 0.82 -3.22 11.29
CA ASP A 95 1.34 -3.93 12.45
C ASP A 95 1.98 -5.26 12.08
N GLU A 96 1.36 -5.99 11.15
CA GLU A 96 1.88 -7.27 10.69
C GLU A 96 3.20 -7.09 9.93
N ILE A 97 3.29 -6.07 9.09
CA ILE A 97 4.52 -5.76 8.36
C ILE A 97 5.64 -5.40 9.35
N ASP A 98 5.34 -4.54 10.31
CA ASP A 98 6.32 -4.10 11.30
C ASP A 98 6.80 -5.28 12.14
N LEU A 99 5.88 -6.16 12.54
CA LEU A 99 6.23 -7.34 13.33
C LEU A 99 7.16 -8.28 12.56
N LYS A 100 6.86 -8.54 11.28
CA LYS A 100 7.68 -9.43 10.44
C LYS A 100 9.07 -8.84 10.21
N ASN A 101 9.16 -7.54 9.99
CA ASN A 101 10.45 -6.88 9.82
C ASN A 101 11.28 -6.91 11.10
N SER A 102 10.66 -6.66 12.25
CA SER A 102 11.35 -6.70 13.54
C SER A 102 11.93 -8.07 13.85
N SER A 103 11.19 -9.14 13.53
CA SER A 103 11.64 -10.50 13.82
C SER A 103 12.88 -10.89 12.99
N ASP A 104 13.16 -10.19 11.91
CA ASP A 104 14.29 -10.48 11.04
C ASP A 104 15.61 -9.93 11.54
N GLU A 105 15.57 -9.02 12.48
CA GLU A 105 16.78 -8.43 13.06
C GLU A 105 17.47 -9.37 14.05
N LEU A 106 16.78 -10.40 14.40
CA LEU A 106 17.29 -11.39 15.33
C LEU A 106 17.99 -12.52 14.59
#